data_ff887ea55a19f4c23a0281cf8516e0dd
#
_entry.id   ff887ea55a19f4c23a0281cf8516e0dd
#
_cell.length_a   1.000
_cell.length_b   1.000
_cell.length_c   1.000
_cell.angle_alpha   90.00
_cell.angle_beta   90.00
_cell.angle_gamma   90.00
#
_symmetry.space_group_name_H-M   'P 1'
#
loop_
_entity.id
_entity.type
_entity.pdbx_description
1 polymer ?
#
loop_
_entity_poly.entity_id
_entity_poly.type
_entity_poly.pdbx_seq_one_letter_code
_entity_poly.pdbx_strand_id
1 'polypeptide(L)'
;MAKQITEIKSMLTDQNPTNLENKINLPSFTPREASVLQLVAEGLMNKEIARQLETSIRNVEKYVSRLFIKTGTSSRTELVRYALENRLVK
;
A
#
# COMPACT_ATOMS: atom_id res chain seq x y z
N MET A 1 17.84 33.74 11.72
CA MET A 1 17.74 33.17 11.92
C MET A 1 17.58 32.42 11.72
N ALA A 2 17.54 32.50 11.50
CA ALA A 2 17.36 31.66 11.54
C ALA A 2 17.00 31.01 11.16
N LYS A 3 16.98 31.01 11.21
CA LYS A 3 16.68 30.38 11.01
C LYS A 3 16.38 29.56 10.62
N GLN A 4 16.46 29.89 10.52
CA GLN A 4 16.17 29.15 10.21
C GLN A 4 15.91 28.23 9.92
N ILE A 5 15.95 28.96 9.99
CA ILE A 5 15.67 28.14 9.90
C ILE A 5 15.29 27.44 9.53
N THR A 6 15.42 28.17 9.64
CA THR A 6 14.99 27.41 9.53
C THR A 6 14.61 26.72 9.03
N GLU A 7 14.41 26.76 9.04
CA GLU A 7 14.02 26.08 8.71
C GLU A 7 13.72 25.17 8.34
N ILE A 8 13.96 26.05 8.51
CA ILE A 8 13.67 25.22 8.31
C ILE A 8 13.19 24.49 8.01
N LYS A 9 13.05 24.66 8.14
CA LYS A 9 12.56 23.96 8.02
C LYS A 9 12.07 23.25 7.67
N SER A 10 12.27 24.06 7.73
CA SER A 10 11.80 23.30 7.59
C SER A 10 11.59 22.76 7.08
N MET A 11 11.46 23.03 7.16
CA MET A 11 11.22 22.41 7.03
C MET A 11 10.88 21.71 6.79
N LEU A 12 10.73 22.35 6.72
CA LEU A 12 10.52 21.61 6.93
C LEU A 12 9.96 21.06 6.73
N THR A 13 9.57 21.34 6.74
CA THR A 13 9.20 20.65 7.02
C THR A 13 8.67 20.04 6.82
N ASP A 14 8.41 20.34 6.81
CA ASP A 14 8.12 19.54 7.07
C ASP A 14 7.67 18.84 6.96
N GLN A 15 7.37 19.12 7.09
CA GLN A 15 7.18 18.36 7.39
C GLN A 15 6.81 17.50 7.57
N ASN A 16 6.69 17.77 7.66
CA ASN A 16 6.65 16.83 8.14
C ASN A 16 6.47 16.08 8.48
N PRO A 17 6.49 15.99 8.75
CA PRO A 17 6.55 15.13 9.18
C PRO A 17 6.33 14.33 9.26
N THR A 18 6.29 14.50 9.25
CA THR A 18 6.37 13.62 9.47
C THR A 18 6.47 12.79 9.46
N ASN A 19 6.45 13.06 9.43
CA ASN A 19 6.78 12.19 9.44
C ASN A 19 7.15 11.50 9.47
N LEU A 20 7.21 11.78 9.58
CA LEU A 20 7.66 11.05 9.59
C LEU A 20 8.04 10.26 9.60
N GLU A 21 8.32 10.44 9.84
CA GLU A 21 8.66 9.69 9.74
C GLU A 21 9.03 8.88 9.41
N ASN A 22 9.19 8.94 9.62
CA ASN A 22 9.55 8.25 9.15
C ASN A 22 9.56 7.75 8.48
N LYS A 23 10.39 8.23 8.91
CA LYS A 23 9.67 7.94 7.89
C LYS A 23 9.71 6.62 7.15
N ILE A 24 8.81 5.87 7.30
CA ILE A 24 8.65 4.58 6.68
C ILE A 24 8.21 4.77 5.23
N ASN A 25 8.85 4.06 4.29
CA ASN A 25 8.54 4.18 2.88
C ASN A 25 7.58 3.09 2.43
N LEU A 26 6.41 3.04 3.05
CA LEU A 26 5.37 2.12 2.63
C LEU A 26 4.58 2.75 1.50
N PRO A 27 4.17 1.96 0.50
CA PRO A 27 3.38 2.49 -0.61
C PRO A 27 2.00 2.93 -0.15
N SER A 28 1.44 3.88 -0.89
CA SER A 28 0.06 4.30 -0.68
C SER A 28 -0.84 3.46 -1.56
N PHE A 29 -1.96 3.02 -1.02
CA PHE A 29 -2.94 2.23 -1.77
C PHE A 29 -4.24 2.99 -1.89
N THR A 30 -4.86 2.89 -3.07
CA THR A 30 -6.22 3.38 -3.22
C THR A 30 -7.15 2.48 -2.41
N PRO A 31 -8.37 2.96 -2.07
CA PRO A 31 -9.31 2.11 -1.34
C PRO A 31 -9.58 0.77 -2.03
N ARG A 32 -9.68 0.78 -3.36
CA ARG A 32 -9.92 -0.46 -4.10
C ARG A 32 -8.72 -1.39 -4.03
N GLU A 33 -7.52 -0.85 -4.15
CA GLU A 33 -6.30 -1.64 -4.02
C GLU A 33 -6.20 -2.26 -2.63
N ALA A 34 -6.54 -1.48 -1.61
CA ALA A 34 -6.50 -1.97 -0.24
C ALA A 34 -7.52 -3.09 -0.04
N SER A 35 -8.71 -2.96 -0.63
CA SER A 35 -9.72 -4.01 -0.56
C SER A 35 -9.23 -5.29 -1.22
N VAL A 36 -8.63 -5.17 -2.39
CA VAL A 36 -8.11 -6.34 -3.09
C VAL A 36 -6.99 -6.99 -2.28
N LEU A 37 -6.09 -6.19 -1.72
CA LEU A 37 -4.99 -6.72 -0.91
C LEU A 37 -5.54 -7.48 0.30
N GLN A 38 -6.54 -6.93 0.97
CA GLN A 38 -7.16 -7.59 2.11
C GLN A 38 -7.72 -8.96 1.73
N LEU A 39 -8.44 -9.03 0.60
CA LEU A 39 -9.04 -10.28 0.17
C LEU A 39 -8.01 -11.29 -0.30
N VAL A 40 -6.94 -10.83 -0.92
CA VAL A 40 -5.81 -11.69 -1.29
C VAL A 40 -5.22 -12.31 -0.01
N ALA A 41 -5.03 -11.50 1.01
CA ALA A 41 -4.46 -11.97 2.27
C ALA A 41 -5.38 -12.96 2.99
N GLU A 42 -6.70 -12.85 2.75
CA GLU A 42 -7.66 -13.79 3.30
C GLU A 42 -7.72 -15.10 2.54
N GLY A 43 -6.98 -15.20 1.44
CA GLY A 43 -6.89 -16.43 0.68
C GLY A 43 -7.87 -16.56 -0.47
N LEU A 44 -8.59 -15.49 -0.80
CA LEU A 44 -9.53 -15.52 -1.91
C LEU A 44 -8.80 -15.53 -3.24
N MET A 45 -9.36 -16.24 -4.21
CA MET A 45 -8.85 -16.24 -5.57
C MET A 45 -9.46 -15.07 -6.34
N ASN A 46 -8.84 -14.69 -7.45
CA ASN A 46 -9.29 -13.53 -8.22
C ASN A 46 -10.76 -13.61 -8.59
N LYS A 47 -11.24 -14.80 -8.92
CA LYS A 47 -12.66 -14.98 -9.27
C LYS A 47 -13.56 -14.63 -8.08
N GLU A 48 -13.18 -15.04 -6.90
CA GLU A 48 -13.95 -14.75 -5.70
C GLU A 48 -13.89 -13.28 -5.34
N ILE A 49 -12.71 -12.69 -5.49
CA ILE A 49 -12.53 -11.26 -5.23
C ILE A 49 -13.40 -10.46 -6.18
N ALA A 50 -13.38 -10.82 -7.46
CA ALA A 50 -14.20 -10.13 -8.47
C ALA A 50 -15.67 -10.18 -8.11
N ARG A 51 -16.14 -11.33 -7.66
CA ARG A 51 -17.54 -11.48 -7.28
C ARG A 51 -17.86 -10.61 -6.07
N GLN A 52 -17.00 -10.63 -5.07
CA GLN A 52 -17.23 -9.90 -3.84
C GLN A 52 -17.20 -8.39 -4.05
N LEU A 53 -16.33 -7.91 -4.92
CA LEU A 53 -16.22 -6.49 -5.22
C LEU A 53 -17.09 -6.06 -6.39
N GLU A 54 -17.86 -6.99 -6.95
CA GLU A 54 -18.78 -6.70 -8.06
C GLU A 54 -18.05 -6.10 -9.24
N THR A 55 -16.96 -6.73 -9.62
CA THR A 55 -16.14 -6.29 -10.75
C THR A 55 -15.72 -7.51 -11.56
N SER A 56 -14.91 -7.29 -12.61
CA SER A 56 -14.46 -8.38 -13.46
C SER A 56 -13.16 -8.99 -12.94
N ILE A 57 -12.93 -10.25 -13.31
CA ILE A 57 -11.67 -10.91 -12.97
C ILE A 57 -10.50 -10.12 -13.56
N ARG A 58 -10.68 -9.60 -14.77
CA ARG A 58 -9.65 -8.81 -15.43
C ARG A 58 -9.27 -7.58 -14.60
N ASN A 59 -10.27 -6.90 -14.03
CA ASN A 59 -9.97 -5.76 -13.16
C ASN A 59 -9.21 -6.19 -11.92
N VAL A 60 -9.58 -7.32 -11.33
CA VAL A 60 -8.88 -7.82 -10.16
C VAL A 60 -7.42 -8.13 -10.52
N GLU A 61 -7.20 -8.77 -11.67
CA GLU A 61 -5.84 -9.05 -12.11
C GLU A 61 -5.02 -7.77 -12.26
N LYS A 62 -5.66 -6.71 -12.75
CA LYS A 62 -5.00 -5.42 -12.90
C LYS A 62 -4.61 -4.84 -11.54
N TYR A 63 -5.51 -4.94 -10.56
CA TYR A 63 -5.20 -4.47 -9.21
C TYR A 63 -4.10 -5.29 -8.57
N VAL A 64 -4.12 -6.61 -8.74
CA VAL A 64 -3.09 -7.47 -8.19
C VAL A 64 -1.72 -7.14 -8.81
N SER A 65 -1.70 -6.89 -10.13
CA SER A 65 -0.46 -6.48 -10.80
C SER A 65 0.09 -5.19 -10.21
N ARG A 66 -0.78 -4.22 -9.94
CA ARG A 66 -0.36 -2.98 -9.32
C ARG A 66 0.19 -3.21 -7.92
N LEU A 67 -0.43 -4.12 -7.18
CA LEU A 67 0.05 -4.44 -5.84
C LEU A 67 1.44 -5.05 -5.90
N PHE A 68 1.70 -5.94 -6.84
CA PHE A 68 3.05 -6.49 -7.01
C PHE A 68 4.07 -5.38 -7.25
N ILE A 69 3.73 -4.44 -8.13
CA ILE A 69 4.63 -3.34 -8.46
C ILE A 69 4.86 -2.46 -7.23
N LYS A 70 3.79 -2.09 -6.55
CA LYS A 70 3.89 -1.18 -5.41
C LYS A 70 4.65 -1.78 -4.23
N THR A 71 4.55 -3.09 -4.05
CA THR A 71 5.20 -3.75 -2.91
C THR A 71 6.54 -4.35 -3.27
N GLY A 72 6.88 -4.39 -4.56
CA GLY A 72 8.13 -5.01 -4.98
C GLY A 72 8.12 -6.51 -4.83
N THR A 73 6.94 -7.12 -4.82
CA THR A 73 6.82 -8.58 -4.70
C THR A 73 6.52 -9.17 -6.07
N SER A 74 6.74 -10.48 -6.23
CA SER A 74 6.56 -11.15 -7.51
C SER A 74 5.68 -12.40 -7.44
N SER A 75 5.12 -12.71 -6.28
CA SER A 75 4.19 -13.82 -6.14
C SER A 75 3.13 -13.48 -5.10
N ARG A 76 2.01 -14.20 -5.16
CA ARG A 76 0.94 -13.99 -4.19
C ARG A 76 1.42 -14.27 -2.76
N THR A 77 2.23 -15.31 -2.60
CA THR A 77 2.76 -15.66 -1.28
C THR A 77 3.61 -14.53 -0.72
N GLU A 78 4.47 -13.95 -1.56
CA GLU A 78 5.28 -12.80 -1.14
C GLU A 78 4.42 -11.61 -0.82
N LEU A 79 3.38 -11.38 -1.63
CA LEU A 79 2.49 -10.25 -1.42
C LEU A 79 1.75 -10.38 -0.08
N VAL A 80 1.24 -11.58 0.22
CA VAL A 80 0.55 -11.82 1.48
C VAL A 80 1.51 -11.62 2.64
N ARG A 81 2.72 -12.16 2.53
CA ARG A 81 3.72 -12.01 3.60
C ARG A 81 4.04 -10.53 3.81
N TYR A 82 4.25 -9.80 2.73
CA TYR A 82 4.54 -8.37 2.81
C TYR A 82 3.42 -7.63 3.54
N ALA A 83 2.18 -7.94 3.17
CA ALA A 83 1.02 -7.27 3.77
C ALA A 83 0.92 -7.57 5.26
N LEU A 84 1.17 -8.81 5.65
CA LEU A 84 1.09 -9.19 7.06
C LEU A 84 2.24 -8.58 7.87
N GLU A 85 3.44 -8.61 7.32
CA GLU A 85 4.63 -8.09 8.02
C GLU A 85 4.55 -6.58 8.22
N ASN A 86 3.90 -5.88 7.31
CA ASN A 86 3.77 -4.43 7.38
C ASN A 86 2.42 -3.99 7.91
N ARG A 87 1.62 -4.93 8.38
CA ARG A 87 0.31 -4.68 8.99
C ARG A 87 -0.61 -3.88 8.08
N LEU A 88 -0.57 -4.22 6.80
CA LEU A 88 -1.42 -3.57 5.80
C LEU A 88 -2.80 -4.21 5.72
N VAL A 89 -2.95 -5.39 6.28
CA VAL A 89 -4.22 -6.13 6.31
C VAL A 89 -4.49 -6.61 7.72
N LYS A 90 -5.76 -6.92 7.97
CA LYS A 90 -6.20 -7.35 9.31
C LYS A 90 -6.20 -8.85 9.46
#